data_b8ae94313e9241ae4dc860a0bd0f7fc1
#
_entry.id   b8ae94313e9241ae4dc860a0bd0f7fc1
#
_cell.length_a   1.000
_cell.length_b   1.000
_cell.length_c   1.000
_cell.angle_alpha   90.00
_cell.angle_beta   90.00
_cell.angle_gamma   90.00
#
_symmetry.space_group_name_H-M   'P 1'
#
loop_
_entity.id
_entity.type
_entity.pdbx_description
1 polymer ?
#
loop_
_entity_poly.entity_id
_entity_poly.type
_entity_poly.pdbx_seq_one_letter_code
_entity_poly.pdbx_strand_id
1 'polypeptide(L)'
;MSEIKAVPVDRFNGSPLVPTGNPMLDGVGPASWANRSDTPDLTVHGLHKIVPMRLDPTFSVAKGDPDPRGLPVYAADKVVAGTVVELWVDRAEPQVRYYEVKLSTGERRIMLPAGFVQWPNFGLWGNDRLLVKAITSTQFLDVPAIKRDDVITLLEEDKVMAYFAGGHLYATAARSEPII
;
A
#
# COMPACT_ATOMS: atom_id res chain seq x y z
N MET A 1 13.10 17.32 13.77
CA MET A 1 11.86 17.28 12.97
C MET A 1 12.24 17.60 11.54
N SER A 2 11.91 16.74 10.59
CA SER A 2 12.07 17.07 9.17
C SER A 2 11.15 18.25 8.85
N GLU A 3 11.65 19.21 8.08
CA GLU A 3 10.88 20.35 7.61
C GLU A 3 9.70 19.85 6.75
N ILE A 4 8.49 20.33 7.02
CA ILE A 4 7.30 19.97 6.24
C ILE A 4 7.43 20.64 4.87
N LYS A 5 7.44 19.84 3.79
CA LYS A 5 7.51 20.35 2.41
C LYS A 5 6.14 20.87 1.93
N ALA A 6 5.62 21.86 2.64
CA ALA A 6 4.36 22.51 2.32
C ALA A 6 4.39 23.95 2.82
N VAL A 7 3.66 24.83 2.16
CA VAL A 7 3.55 26.26 2.51
C VAL A 7 2.09 26.61 2.74
N PRO A 8 1.78 27.55 3.65
CA PRO A 8 0.42 28.03 3.83
C PRO A 8 -0.06 28.80 2.59
N VAL A 9 -1.32 28.62 2.25
CA VAL A 9 -1.98 29.33 1.12
C VAL A 9 -2.02 30.84 1.39
N ASP A 10 -2.24 31.20 2.66
CA ASP A 10 -2.39 32.60 3.08
C ASP A 10 -1.68 32.83 4.43
N ARG A 11 -1.55 34.11 4.83
CA ARG A 11 -0.76 34.57 6.00
C ARG A 11 -1.56 34.61 7.31
N PHE A 12 -2.51 33.71 7.52
CA PHE A 12 -3.23 33.59 8.79
C PHE A 12 -2.98 32.22 9.45
N ASN A 13 -3.10 32.18 10.78
CA ASN A 13 -2.92 30.96 11.54
C ASN A 13 -4.03 29.94 11.18
N GLY A 14 -3.61 28.70 10.84
CA GLY A 14 -4.55 27.67 10.41
C GLY A 14 -4.87 27.68 8.91
N SER A 15 -4.18 28.53 8.12
CA SER A 15 -4.27 28.49 6.66
C SER A 15 -3.98 27.10 6.12
N PRO A 16 -4.75 26.60 5.13
CA PRO A 16 -4.45 25.34 4.46
C PRO A 16 -3.01 25.30 3.91
N LEU A 17 -2.42 24.11 3.93
CA LEU A 17 -1.06 23.90 3.44
C LEU A 17 -1.08 23.31 2.02
N VAL A 18 -0.29 23.88 1.14
CA VAL A 18 -0.06 23.36 -0.22
C VAL A 18 1.30 22.70 -0.28
N PRO A 19 1.39 21.45 -0.77
CA PRO A 19 2.65 20.78 -0.99
C PRO A 19 3.56 21.56 -1.96
N THR A 20 4.86 21.64 -1.64
CA THR A 20 5.87 22.31 -2.47
C THR A 20 6.65 21.35 -3.36
N GLY A 21 6.44 20.02 -3.19
CA GLY A 21 7.08 18.96 -3.93
C GLY A 21 6.10 17.85 -4.33
N ASN A 22 6.56 16.59 -4.32
CA ASN A 22 5.68 15.45 -4.49
C ASN A 22 5.12 15.03 -3.12
N PRO A 23 3.85 15.33 -2.80
CA PRO A 23 3.30 15.10 -1.47
C PRO A 23 3.30 13.61 -1.06
N MET A 24 3.19 12.69 -2.02
CA MET A 24 3.21 11.25 -1.74
C MET A 24 4.61 10.77 -1.31
N LEU A 25 5.67 11.34 -1.88
CA LEU A 25 7.05 11.02 -1.52
C LEU A 25 7.54 11.83 -0.31
N ASP A 26 7.04 13.05 -0.17
CA ASP A 26 7.42 13.97 0.90
C ASP A 26 6.62 13.76 2.21
N GLY A 27 5.60 12.89 2.19
CA GLY A 27 4.80 12.57 3.37
C GLY A 27 3.91 13.71 3.84
N VAL A 28 3.26 14.41 2.90
CA VAL A 28 2.38 15.55 3.21
C VAL A 28 0.92 15.10 3.27
N GLY A 29 0.15 15.63 4.24
CA GLY A 29 -1.27 15.35 4.39
C GLY A 29 -1.56 13.86 4.58
N PRO A 30 -2.47 13.23 3.80
CA PRO A 30 -2.80 11.81 3.94
C PRO A 30 -1.62 10.88 3.60
N ALA A 31 -0.56 11.37 2.95
CA ALA A 31 0.67 10.62 2.72
C ALA A 31 1.65 10.68 3.89
N SER A 32 1.33 11.37 4.98
CA SER A 32 2.18 11.44 6.16
C SER A 32 2.14 10.13 6.96
N TRP A 33 3.27 9.77 7.55
CA TRP A 33 3.41 8.59 8.39
C TRP A 33 3.96 8.94 9.77
N ALA A 34 3.63 8.11 10.77
CA ALA A 34 4.22 8.22 12.11
C ALA A 34 5.64 7.64 12.11
N ASN A 35 6.53 8.26 12.89
CA ASN A 35 7.88 7.73 13.08
C ASN A 35 7.84 6.55 14.08
N ARG A 36 7.30 5.43 13.64
CA ARG A 36 7.20 4.20 14.42
C ARG A 36 8.55 3.51 14.54
N SER A 37 8.62 2.51 15.42
CA SER A 37 9.78 1.63 15.55
C SER A 37 10.05 0.91 14.21
N ASP A 38 11.32 0.89 13.82
CA ASP A 38 11.76 0.17 12.62
C ASP A 38 12.07 -1.31 12.95
N THR A 39 11.15 -1.93 13.69
CA THR A 39 11.16 -3.34 14.09
C THR A 39 9.82 -3.98 13.74
N PRO A 40 9.77 -5.28 13.42
CA PRO A 40 8.53 -5.99 13.21
C PRO A 40 7.62 -5.98 14.45
N ASP A 41 6.31 -5.94 14.25
CA ASP A 41 5.36 -6.20 15.31
C ASP A 41 5.37 -7.69 15.69
N LEU A 42 5.08 -7.97 16.96
CA LEU A 42 5.11 -9.33 17.50
C LEU A 42 3.72 -9.75 17.99
N THR A 43 3.44 -11.05 17.84
CA THR A 43 2.31 -11.69 18.50
C THR A 43 2.57 -11.79 20.01
N VAL A 44 1.54 -12.14 20.77
CA VAL A 44 1.66 -12.40 22.23
C VAL A 44 2.65 -13.52 22.57
N HIS A 45 3.01 -14.35 21.61
CA HIS A 45 4.00 -15.43 21.74
C HIS A 45 5.40 -15.05 21.26
N GLY A 46 5.64 -13.78 20.93
CA GLY A 46 6.94 -13.29 20.47
C GLY A 46 7.30 -13.65 19.02
N LEU A 47 6.36 -14.13 18.22
CA LEU A 47 6.56 -14.41 16.79
C LEU A 47 6.27 -13.13 15.98
N HIS A 48 6.92 -12.98 14.83
CA HIS A 48 6.60 -11.90 13.89
C HIS A 48 5.12 -11.97 13.50
N LYS A 49 4.41 -10.85 13.66
CA LYS A 49 2.97 -10.80 13.47
C LYS A 49 2.57 -10.92 12.00
N ILE A 50 3.25 -10.19 11.11
CA ILE A 50 2.97 -10.19 9.68
C ILE A 50 4.12 -10.85 8.93
N VAL A 51 3.80 -11.90 8.20
CA VAL A 51 4.77 -12.71 7.45
C VAL A 51 4.18 -13.16 6.11
N PRO A 52 5.03 -13.48 5.11
CA PRO A 52 4.54 -14.12 3.89
C PRO A 52 3.96 -15.51 4.21
N MET A 53 2.84 -15.86 3.57
CA MET A 53 2.11 -17.11 3.82
C MET A 53 2.99 -18.34 3.60
N ARG A 54 3.96 -18.30 2.69
CA ARG A 54 4.93 -19.38 2.46
C ARG A 54 5.73 -19.78 3.71
N LEU A 55 5.86 -18.89 4.68
CA LEU A 55 6.62 -19.14 5.93
C LEU A 55 5.75 -19.65 7.08
N ASP A 56 4.44 -19.74 6.87
CA ASP A 56 3.53 -20.26 7.89
C ASP A 56 2.54 -21.26 7.28
N PRO A 57 2.84 -22.56 7.35
CA PRO A 57 2.01 -23.61 6.74
C PRO A 57 0.64 -23.77 7.40
N THR A 58 0.36 -23.09 8.50
CA THR A 58 -0.97 -23.09 9.14
C THR A 58 -1.96 -22.21 8.38
N PHE A 59 -1.48 -21.32 7.50
CA PHE A 59 -2.28 -20.47 6.65
C PHE A 59 -2.41 -21.05 5.23
N SER A 60 -3.60 -20.99 4.71
CA SER A 60 -3.91 -21.32 3.32
C SER A 60 -5.11 -20.49 2.85
N VAL A 61 -5.24 -20.30 1.54
CA VAL A 61 -6.48 -19.76 0.97
C VAL A 61 -7.61 -20.75 1.21
N ALA A 62 -8.73 -20.28 1.75
CA ALA A 62 -9.86 -21.15 2.07
C ALA A 62 -10.39 -21.85 0.82
N LYS A 63 -10.85 -23.09 0.98
CA LYS A 63 -11.42 -23.85 -0.14
C LYS A 63 -12.67 -23.15 -0.67
N GLY A 64 -12.63 -22.77 -1.93
CA GLY A 64 -13.72 -22.04 -2.60
C GLY A 64 -13.49 -20.55 -2.72
N ASP A 65 -12.53 -20.00 -1.98
CA ASP A 65 -12.12 -18.62 -2.17
C ASP A 65 -11.12 -18.49 -3.32
N PRO A 66 -11.13 -17.37 -4.06
CA PRO A 66 -10.17 -17.13 -5.13
C PRO A 66 -8.77 -16.88 -4.57
N ASP A 67 -7.78 -17.58 -5.08
CA ASP A 67 -6.38 -17.29 -4.80
C ASP A 67 -5.91 -16.13 -5.69
N PRO A 68 -5.49 -14.98 -5.14
CA PRO A 68 -5.07 -13.85 -5.93
C PRO A 68 -3.68 -14.00 -6.55
N ARG A 69 -2.89 -14.99 -6.13
CA ARG A 69 -1.54 -15.21 -6.68
C ARG A 69 -1.63 -15.55 -8.16
N GLY A 70 -0.81 -14.88 -8.96
CA GLY A 70 -0.84 -14.96 -10.42
C GLY A 70 -1.79 -13.97 -11.09
N LEU A 71 -2.66 -13.29 -10.35
CA LEU A 71 -3.58 -12.32 -10.93
C LEU A 71 -2.90 -10.97 -11.22
N PRO A 72 -3.25 -10.31 -12.33
CA PRO A 72 -2.79 -8.97 -12.63
C PRO A 72 -3.43 -7.92 -11.70
N VAL A 73 -2.65 -6.92 -11.34
CA VAL A 73 -3.07 -5.74 -10.57
C VAL A 73 -3.19 -4.56 -11.52
N TYR A 74 -4.41 -4.04 -11.67
CA TYR A 74 -4.69 -2.84 -12.45
C TYR A 74 -4.68 -1.61 -11.56
N ALA A 75 -3.94 -0.60 -11.98
CA ALA A 75 -3.86 0.69 -11.31
C ALA A 75 -5.05 1.62 -11.64
N ALA A 76 -5.08 2.81 -11.05
CA ALA A 76 -6.15 3.80 -11.24
C ALA A 76 -6.32 4.25 -12.72
N ASP A 77 -5.24 4.25 -13.49
CA ASP A 77 -5.21 4.55 -14.93
C ASP A 77 -5.59 3.35 -15.81
N LYS A 78 -6.03 2.24 -15.22
CA LYS A 78 -6.42 0.98 -15.89
C LYS A 78 -5.26 0.26 -16.59
N VAL A 79 -4.03 0.60 -16.27
CA VAL A 79 -2.82 -0.07 -16.74
C VAL A 79 -2.43 -1.15 -15.74
N VAL A 80 -1.89 -2.28 -16.23
CA VAL A 80 -1.37 -3.35 -15.38
C VAL A 80 -0.07 -2.89 -14.71
N ALA A 81 -0.11 -2.73 -13.40
CA ALA A 81 1.05 -2.34 -12.60
C ALA A 81 1.98 -3.52 -12.27
N GLY A 82 1.41 -4.71 -12.14
CA GLY A 82 2.16 -5.92 -11.78
C GLY A 82 1.28 -7.13 -11.61
N THR A 83 1.86 -8.19 -11.04
CA THR A 83 1.20 -9.46 -10.76
C THR A 83 1.41 -9.84 -9.30
N VAL A 84 0.37 -10.33 -8.63
CA VAL A 84 0.49 -10.84 -7.25
C VAL A 84 1.35 -12.09 -7.24
N VAL A 85 2.37 -12.13 -6.39
CA VAL A 85 3.29 -13.26 -6.27
C VAL A 85 3.21 -13.97 -4.92
N GLU A 86 2.78 -13.25 -3.87
CA GLU A 86 2.69 -13.81 -2.52
C GLU A 86 1.61 -13.08 -1.70
N LEU A 87 1.09 -13.75 -0.68
CA LEU A 87 0.18 -13.20 0.32
C LEU A 87 0.91 -13.03 1.64
N TRP A 88 0.69 -11.91 2.30
CA TRP A 88 1.23 -11.66 3.63
C TRP A 88 0.09 -11.69 4.65
N VAL A 89 0.22 -12.54 5.65
CA VAL A 89 -0.83 -12.85 6.62
C VAL A 89 -0.49 -12.32 8.00
N ASP A 90 -1.52 -11.93 8.73
CA ASP A 90 -1.43 -11.56 10.13
C ASP A 90 -1.68 -12.80 11.00
N ARG A 91 -0.71 -13.18 11.82
CA ARG A 91 -0.79 -14.34 12.71
C ARG A 91 -1.67 -14.12 13.95
N ALA A 92 -1.88 -12.86 14.33
CA ALA A 92 -2.72 -12.52 15.47
C ALA A 92 -4.20 -12.42 15.09
N GLU A 93 -4.47 -11.97 13.86
CA GLU A 93 -5.80 -11.85 13.28
C GLU A 93 -5.78 -12.54 11.91
N PRO A 94 -6.20 -13.83 11.80
CA PRO A 94 -6.05 -14.61 10.57
C PRO A 94 -6.70 -13.95 9.35
N GLN A 95 -5.94 -13.11 8.67
CA GLN A 95 -6.35 -12.37 7.47
C GLN A 95 -5.15 -12.01 6.61
N VAL A 96 -5.38 -11.81 5.33
CA VAL A 96 -4.39 -11.23 4.42
C VAL A 96 -4.28 -9.74 4.67
N ARG A 97 -3.06 -9.26 5.00
CA ARG A 97 -2.76 -7.84 5.23
C ARG A 97 -2.20 -7.16 4.00
N TYR A 98 -1.35 -7.87 3.25
CA TYR A 98 -0.73 -7.35 2.04
C TYR A 98 -0.70 -8.40 0.95
N TYR A 99 -0.75 -7.92 -0.29
CA TYR A 99 -0.36 -8.66 -1.49
C TYR A 99 1.05 -8.23 -1.87
N GLU A 100 1.98 -9.16 -2.01
CA GLU A 100 3.28 -8.87 -2.62
C GLU A 100 3.10 -8.87 -4.13
N VAL A 101 3.39 -7.74 -4.76
CA VAL A 101 3.20 -7.56 -6.20
C VAL A 101 4.55 -7.41 -6.87
N LYS A 102 4.85 -8.29 -7.83
CA LYS A 102 5.96 -8.12 -8.75
C LYS A 102 5.54 -7.13 -9.82
N LEU A 103 6.28 -6.04 -9.97
CA LEU A 103 5.95 -5.00 -10.93
C LEU A 103 6.12 -5.50 -12.37
N SER A 104 5.32 -4.95 -13.29
CA SER A 104 5.41 -5.25 -14.73
C SER A 104 6.74 -4.83 -15.33
N THR A 105 7.43 -3.85 -14.72
CA THR A 105 8.72 -3.34 -15.13
C THR A 105 9.81 -3.82 -14.17
N GLY A 106 10.68 -4.71 -14.62
CA GLY A 106 11.82 -5.24 -13.86
C GLY A 106 11.45 -6.31 -12.83
N GLU A 107 12.33 -6.51 -11.84
CA GLU A 107 12.20 -7.56 -10.82
C GLU A 107 11.72 -7.03 -9.46
N ARG A 108 11.41 -5.74 -9.39
CA ARG A 108 11.01 -5.11 -8.13
C ARG A 108 9.68 -5.67 -7.63
N ARG A 109 9.61 -5.91 -6.33
CA ARG A 109 8.40 -6.30 -5.61
C ARG A 109 8.02 -5.20 -4.63
N ILE A 110 6.72 -5.02 -4.45
CA ILE A 110 6.15 -4.03 -3.53
C ILE A 110 5.06 -4.67 -2.67
N MET A 111 4.79 -4.04 -1.54
CA MET A 111 3.70 -4.40 -0.66
C MET A 111 2.46 -3.60 -1.00
N LEU A 112 1.39 -4.27 -1.41
CA LEU A 112 0.08 -3.68 -1.68
C LEU A 112 -0.85 -4.00 -0.51
N PRO A 113 -1.28 -3.01 0.30
CA PRO A 113 -2.17 -3.26 1.41
C PRO A 113 -3.53 -3.78 0.93
N ALA A 114 -4.04 -4.83 1.55
CA ALA A 114 -5.28 -5.49 1.16
C ALA A 114 -6.50 -4.55 1.16
N GLY A 115 -6.52 -3.57 2.07
CA GLY A 115 -7.59 -2.57 2.15
C GLY A 115 -7.72 -1.62 0.95
N PHE A 116 -6.69 -1.53 0.09
CA PHE A 116 -6.73 -0.72 -1.14
C PHE A 116 -7.10 -1.52 -2.38
N VAL A 117 -7.32 -2.83 -2.24
CA VAL A 117 -7.65 -3.74 -3.34
C VAL A 117 -9.15 -3.90 -3.49
N GLN A 118 -9.62 -3.82 -4.71
CA GLN A 118 -11.00 -4.13 -5.08
C GLN A 118 -11.03 -5.36 -6.00
N TRP A 119 -11.98 -6.23 -5.73
CA TRP A 119 -12.29 -7.40 -6.56
C TRP A 119 -13.51 -7.06 -7.44
N PRO A 120 -13.34 -6.77 -8.74
CA PRO A 120 -14.45 -6.25 -9.55
C PRO A 120 -15.59 -7.24 -9.76
N ASN A 121 -15.29 -8.54 -9.71
CA ASN A 121 -16.25 -9.60 -10.03
C ASN A 121 -16.37 -10.63 -8.89
N PHE A 122 -16.18 -10.22 -7.64
CA PHE A 122 -16.22 -11.15 -6.51
C PHE A 122 -17.53 -11.97 -6.52
N GLY A 123 -17.40 -13.27 -6.75
CA GLY A 123 -18.49 -14.25 -6.67
C GLY A 123 -19.37 -14.43 -7.93
N LEU A 124 -19.20 -13.68 -9.01
CA LEU A 124 -20.11 -13.78 -10.16
C LEU A 124 -19.52 -14.45 -11.42
N TRP A 125 -18.36 -14.06 -11.91
CA TRP A 125 -17.75 -14.61 -13.13
C TRP A 125 -16.24 -14.39 -13.10
N GLY A 126 -15.49 -15.33 -12.57
CA GLY A 126 -14.03 -15.32 -12.62
C GLY A 126 -13.36 -14.09 -11.99
N ASN A 127 -12.69 -14.31 -10.88
CA ASN A 127 -11.81 -13.30 -10.28
C ASN A 127 -10.51 -13.32 -11.07
N ASP A 128 -10.45 -12.54 -12.17
CA ASP A 128 -9.36 -12.54 -13.13
C ASP A 128 -8.36 -11.40 -12.91
N ARG A 129 -8.64 -10.50 -11.98
CA ARG A 129 -7.82 -9.30 -11.73
C ARG A 129 -8.13 -8.63 -10.39
N LEU A 130 -7.17 -7.83 -9.93
CA LEU A 130 -7.32 -6.92 -8.82
C LEU A 130 -7.31 -5.46 -9.32
N LEU A 131 -8.08 -4.59 -8.68
CA LEU A 131 -8.12 -3.16 -8.99
C LEU A 131 -7.62 -2.36 -7.81
N VAL A 132 -6.73 -1.40 -8.08
CA VAL A 132 -6.22 -0.43 -7.11
C VAL A 132 -6.51 0.96 -7.62
N LYS A 133 -7.47 1.64 -6.99
CA LYS A 133 -7.88 2.99 -7.38
C LYS A 133 -7.02 4.09 -6.77
N ALA A 134 -6.20 3.77 -5.78
CA ALA A 134 -5.45 4.76 -5.01
C ALA A 134 -4.38 5.47 -5.85
N ILE A 135 -3.59 4.71 -6.61
CA ILE A 135 -2.41 5.21 -7.34
C ILE A 135 -2.40 4.78 -8.80
N THR A 136 -1.67 5.50 -9.64
CA THR A 136 -1.46 5.17 -11.07
C THR A 136 -0.37 4.12 -11.23
N SER A 137 -0.30 3.50 -12.41
CA SER A 137 0.70 2.46 -12.72
C SER A 137 2.14 2.94 -12.57
N THR A 138 2.44 4.17 -12.94
CA THR A 138 3.76 4.77 -12.77
C THR A 138 4.12 4.99 -11.30
N GLN A 139 3.15 5.32 -10.47
CA GLN A 139 3.36 5.53 -9.02
C GLN A 139 3.61 4.23 -8.26
N PHE A 140 3.28 3.07 -8.83
CA PHE A 140 3.69 1.79 -8.25
C PHE A 140 5.21 1.63 -8.17
N LEU A 141 5.96 2.32 -9.03
CA LEU A 141 7.42 2.34 -8.99
C LEU A 141 7.99 3.05 -7.75
N ASP A 142 7.22 3.93 -7.14
CA ASP A 142 7.65 4.76 -6.00
C ASP A 142 7.12 4.25 -4.65
N VAL A 143 6.33 3.17 -4.64
CA VAL A 143 5.85 2.57 -3.38
C VAL A 143 7.05 2.26 -2.46
N PRO A 144 7.03 2.66 -1.18
CA PRO A 144 8.13 2.38 -0.27
C PRO A 144 8.52 0.91 -0.23
N ALA A 145 9.82 0.62 -0.35
CA ALA A 145 10.35 -0.74 -0.29
C ALA A 145 10.44 -1.22 1.16
N ILE A 146 10.28 -2.52 1.35
CA ILE A 146 10.62 -3.21 2.59
C ILE A 146 12.08 -3.71 2.51
N LYS A 147 12.75 -3.85 3.66
CA LYS A 147 14.16 -4.24 3.75
C LYS A 147 14.38 -5.75 3.62
N ARG A 148 13.38 -6.52 4.04
CA ARG A 148 13.45 -7.98 4.13
C ARG A 148 12.25 -8.59 3.42
N ASP A 149 12.42 -9.81 2.91
CA ASP A 149 11.38 -10.57 2.20
C ASP A 149 10.61 -11.55 3.08
N ASP A 150 10.86 -11.54 4.39
CA ASP A 150 10.28 -12.44 5.38
C ASP A 150 9.53 -11.74 6.51
N VAL A 151 9.73 -10.43 6.70
CA VAL A 151 9.05 -9.60 7.70
C VAL A 151 8.86 -8.17 7.20
N ILE A 152 7.89 -7.47 7.76
CA ILE A 152 7.67 -6.03 7.58
C ILE A 152 7.76 -5.34 8.94
N THR A 153 8.38 -4.15 9.00
CA THR A 153 8.47 -3.37 10.24
C THR A 153 7.28 -2.43 10.39
N LEU A 154 6.99 -2.00 11.62
CA LEU A 154 5.93 -1.02 11.90
C LEU A 154 6.13 0.29 11.12
N LEU A 155 7.38 0.72 10.94
CA LEU A 155 7.69 1.92 10.15
C LEU A 155 7.46 1.70 8.66
N GLU A 156 7.80 0.52 8.13
CA GLU A 156 7.56 0.16 6.72
C GLU A 156 6.07 0.05 6.43
N GLU A 157 5.29 -0.56 7.34
CA GLU A 157 3.83 -0.61 7.23
C GLU A 157 3.23 0.79 7.13
N ASP A 158 3.60 1.69 8.07
CA ASP A 158 3.10 3.07 8.09
C ASP A 158 3.43 3.81 6.77
N LYS A 159 4.67 3.69 6.29
CA LYS A 159 5.09 4.34 5.03
C LYS A 159 4.32 3.81 3.82
N VAL A 160 4.15 2.49 3.71
CA VAL A 160 3.41 1.87 2.62
C VAL A 160 1.94 2.30 2.67
N MET A 161 1.30 2.21 3.83
CA MET A 161 -0.09 2.61 4.02
C MET A 161 -0.31 4.09 3.70
N ALA A 162 0.56 4.98 4.19
CA ALA A 162 0.50 6.41 3.94
C ALA A 162 0.67 6.75 2.45
N TYR A 163 1.57 6.07 1.75
CA TYR A 163 1.76 6.26 0.32
C TYR A 163 0.47 5.97 -0.47
N PHE A 164 -0.18 4.83 -0.22
CA PHE A 164 -1.45 4.49 -0.87
C PHE A 164 -2.58 5.43 -0.44
N ALA A 165 -2.66 5.81 0.84
CA ALA A 165 -3.65 6.78 1.33
C ALA A 165 -3.49 8.15 0.65
N GLY A 166 -2.25 8.62 0.51
CA GLY A 166 -1.92 9.86 -0.21
C GLY A 166 -2.37 9.86 -1.66
N GLY A 167 -2.36 8.69 -2.31
CA GLY A 167 -2.80 8.55 -3.69
C GLY A 167 -4.27 8.90 -3.92
N HIS A 168 -5.14 8.75 -2.92
CA HIS A 168 -6.54 9.15 -3.04
C HIS A 168 -6.71 10.65 -3.29
N LEU A 169 -5.80 11.47 -2.78
CA LEU A 169 -5.82 12.92 -2.97
C LEU A 169 -4.83 13.40 -4.05
N TYR A 170 -3.65 12.77 -4.13
CA TYR A 170 -2.52 13.31 -4.87
C TYR A 170 -2.13 12.54 -6.13
N ALA A 171 -2.75 11.39 -6.41
CA ALA A 171 -2.34 10.57 -7.57
C ALA A 171 -2.50 11.29 -8.92
N THR A 172 -3.48 12.19 -9.03
CA THR A 172 -3.68 13.02 -10.23
C THR A 172 -4.11 14.42 -9.81
N ALA A 173 -3.80 15.43 -10.62
CA ALA A 173 -4.23 16.80 -10.37
C ALA A 173 -5.76 16.95 -10.24
N ALA A 174 -6.53 16.11 -10.94
CA ALA A 174 -7.99 16.13 -10.89
C ALA A 174 -8.58 15.69 -9.54
N ARG A 175 -7.78 15.03 -8.68
CA ARG A 175 -8.21 14.61 -7.33
C ARG A 175 -7.97 15.67 -6.26
N SER A 176 -7.01 16.57 -6.51
CA SER A 176 -6.71 17.65 -5.58
C SER A 176 -7.89 18.63 -5.57
N GLU A 177 -8.41 18.92 -4.39
CA GLU A 177 -9.45 19.92 -4.25
C GLU A 177 -8.89 21.30 -4.61
N PRO A 178 -9.65 22.15 -5.33
CA PRO A 178 -9.25 23.51 -5.56
C PRO A 178 -9.17 24.26 -4.22
N ILE A 179 -8.12 25.04 -4.04
CA ILE A 179 -7.98 25.93 -2.89
C ILE A 179 -8.94 27.09 -3.15
N ILE A 180 -9.99 27.16 -2.34
CA ILE A 180 -11.02 28.22 -2.41
C ILE A 180 -10.61 29.36 -1.52
#